data_af01786db25fdec3378007f4226303f1
#
_entry.id   af01786db25fdec3378007f4226303f1
#
_cell.length_a   1.000
_cell.length_b   1.000
_cell.length_c   1.000
_cell.angle_alpha   90.00
_cell.angle_beta   90.00
_cell.angle_gamma   90.00
#
_symmetry.space_group_name_H-M   'P 1'
#
loop_
_entity.id
_entity.type
_entity.pdbx_description
1 polymer ?
#
loop_
_entity_poly.entity_id
_entity_poly.type
_entity_poly.pdbx_seq_one_letter_code
_entity_poly.pdbx_strand_id
1 'polypeptide(L)'
;MIKVNRSVRIEWRNNPSSFELRNKDAFKTDFLRLGSAIRPVNELLSRSEEMRVLLPTVVGVSPIDSSWQERITAYLNDFLLEIPVHGLEFDTSYVLDLGNPALKSNIDELIGKLKKADKIKNETGSELEAIVLKRIKELDETELYKYVTFVNIPDYISWRYCLLSSKVANKVEDINKSVNIQFYLTSDSERKALKAARTKLRTDALKKYTELINNPNSALIDNVVVSTGSVGDYLEFMAMTADDKQSVLLELIDSDPQKFISIVDDKHLEMKAKITIYLWMNIIRQLPNSSIIVDASNPENVIGNNINDAISYFSNDNNKGIVAEWNAKYRSLKG
;
A
#
# COMPACT_ATOMS: atom_id res chain seq x y z
N MET A 1 -22.21 24.38 -17.80
CA MET A 1 -20.79 24.05 -17.58
C MET A 1 -20.60 23.50 -16.20
N ILE A 2 -20.14 22.25 -16.04
CA ILE A 2 -19.92 21.60 -14.76
C ILE A 2 -18.46 21.20 -14.65
N LYS A 3 -17.76 21.65 -13.59
CA LYS A 3 -16.38 21.26 -13.29
C LYS A 3 -16.38 20.06 -12.34
N VAL A 4 -15.63 19.02 -12.68
CA VAL A 4 -15.37 17.86 -11.83
C VAL A 4 -13.90 17.94 -11.38
N ASN A 5 -13.71 18.20 -10.09
CA ASN A 5 -12.38 18.19 -9.50
C ASN A 5 -11.96 16.74 -9.25
N ARG A 6 -10.83 16.36 -9.79
CA ARG A 6 -10.24 15.02 -9.63
C ARG A 6 -8.73 15.15 -9.58
N SER A 7 -8.12 14.60 -8.57
CA SER A 7 -6.67 14.44 -8.49
C SER A 7 -6.29 12.98 -8.30
N VAL A 8 -5.15 12.63 -8.86
CA VAL A 8 -4.51 11.33 -8.69
C VAL A 8 -3.09 11.57 -8.22
N ARG A 9 -2.64 10.80 -7.24
CA ARG A 9 -1.30 10.93 -6.71
C ARG A 9 -0.51 9.67 -6.94
N ILE A 10 0.75 9.80 -7.32
CA ILE A 10 1.73 8.72 -7.32
C ILE A 10 2.52 8.79 -6.01
N GLU A 11 2.62 7.66 -5.34
CA GLU A 11 3.32 7.52 -4.07
C GLU A 11 4.32 6.37 -4.13
N TRP A 12 5.34 6.43 -3.27
CA TRP A 12 6.31 5.37 -3.12
C TRP A 12 5.72 4.17 -2.37
N ARG A 13 6.05 2.96 -2.83
CA ARG A 13 5.68 1.71 -2.14
C ARG A 13 6.23 1.65 -0.72
N ASN A 14 7.51 1.98 -0.56
CA ASN A 14 8.17 2.06 0.73
C ASN A 14 8.32 3.53 1.08
N ASN A 15 7.46 4.02 1.98
CA ASN A 15 7.67 5.36 2.52
C ASN A 15 9.02 5.38 3.24
N PRO A 16 9.91 6.30 2.86
CA PRO A 16 11.17 6.48 3.56
C PRO A 16 10.89 6.78 5.03
N SER A 17 11.72 6.22 5.91
CA SER A 17 11.61 6.48 7.34
C SER A 17 11.76 7.99 7.64
N SER A 18 11.24 8.44 8.76
CA SER A 18 11.40 9.85 9.19
C SER A 18 12.87 10.24 9.39
N PHE A 19 13.76 9.27 9.62
CA PHE A 19 15.21 9.45 9.68
C PHE A 19 15.78 9.74 8.28
N GLU A 20 15.40 8.96 7.31
CA GLU A 20 15.78 9.16 5.91
C GLU A 20 15.27 10.50 5.38
N LEU A 21 14.05 10.93 5.76
CA LEU A 21 13.50 12.24 5.40
C LEU A 21 14.28 13.43 5.97
N ARG A 22 15.00 13.25 7.08
CA ARG A 22 15.85 14.30 7.68
C ARG A 22 17.18 14.45 6.96
N ASN A 23 17.63 13.40 6.29
CA ASN A 23 18.92 13.40 5.58
C ASN A 23 18.66 13.71 4.09
N LYS A 24 18.56 15.00 3.76
CA LYS A 24 18.25 15.49 2.40
C LYS A 24 19.19 14.96 1.32
N ASP A 25 20.43 14.61 1.69
CA ASP A 25 21.43 14.09 0.76
C ASP A 25 21.24 12.58 0.46
N ALA A 26 20.47 11.86 1.28
CA ALA A 26 20.18 10.45 1.07
C ALA A 26 19.04 10.22 0.06
N PHE A 27 18.25 11.25 -0.24
CA PHE A 27 17.11 11.15 -1.15
C PHE A 27 17.47 11.61 -2.55
N LYS A 28 17.80 10.63 -3.37
CA LYS A 28 17.72 10.82 -4.82
C LYS A 28 16.24 10.70 -5.20
N THR A 29 15.69 11.79 -5.74
CA THR A 29 14.44 11.76 -6.49
C THR A 29 14.55 10.65 -7.51
N ASP A 30 13.59 9.72 -7.56
CA ASP A 30 13.60 8.70 -8.60
C ASP A 30 12.83 9.20 -9.82
N PHE A 31 13.24 8.70 -10.99
CA PHE A 31 12.67 9.10 -12.26
C PHE A 31 11.93 7.92 -12.89
N LEU A 32 10.68 8.14 -13.20
CA LEU A 32 9.96 7.29 -14.13
C LEU A 32 10.36 7.69 -15.56
N ARG A 33 11.12 6.83 -16.19
CA ARG A 33 11.36 6.90 -17.62
C ARG A 33 10.48 5.83 -18.27
N LEU A 34 9.73 6.18 -19.32
CA LEU A 34 9.21 5.20 -20.27
C LEU A 34 10.44 4.58 -20.90
N GLY A 35 11.00 3.59 -20.25
CA GLY A 35 12.32 3.08 -20.58
C GLY A 35 12.43 2.69 -22.04
N SER A 36 13.63 2.36 -22.47
CA SER A 36 14.02 1.78 -23.76
C SER A 36 13.14 0.65 -24.32
N ALA A 37 12.07 0.26 -23.62
CA ALA A 37 11.00 -0.56 -24.18
C ALA A 37 10.18 0.33 -25.12
N ILE A 38 10.53 0.28 -26.39
CA ILE A 38 9.83 0.87 -27.54
C ILE A 38 8.31 0.62 -27.52
N ARG A 39 7.85 -0.39 -26.84
CA ARG A 39 6.44 -0.82 -26.72
C ARG A 39 5.51 0.20 -26.06
N PRO A 40 5.80 0.84 -24.90
CA PRO A 40 4.87 1.77 -24.27
C PRO A 40 4.58 3.01 -25.11
N VAL A 41 5.56 3.54 -25.83
CA VAL A 41 5.37 4.69 -26.71
C VAL A 41 4.48 4.33 -27.89
N ASN A 42 4.73 3.19 -28.54
CA ASN A 42 3.90 2.71 -29.63
C ASN A 42 2.49 2.31 -29.16
N GLU A 43 2.34 1.75 -27.97
CA GLU A 43 1.03 1.44 -27.41
C GLU A 43 0.26 2.71 -27.06
N LEU A 44 0.90 3.73 -26.51
CA LEU A 44 0.25 5.00 -26.22
C LEU A 44 -0.26 5.68 -27.49
N LEU A 45 0.53 5.69 -28.56
CA LEU A 45 0.15 6.33 -29.82
C LEU A 45 -0.76 5.49 -30.71
N SER A 46 -0.58 4.16 -30.75
CA SER A 46 -1.32 3.29 -31.67
C SER A 46 -2.67 2.85 -31.16
N ARG A 47 -2.82 2.68 -29.84
CA ARG A 47 -4.05 2.18 -29.21
C ARG A 47 -4.91 3.27 -28.56
N SER A 48 -4.39 4.47 -28.40
CA SER A 48 -5.07 5.55 -27.70
C SER A 48 -5.38 6.71 -28.65
N GLU A 49 -6.61 6.74 -29.18
CA GLU A 49 -7.10 7.92 -29.92
C GLU A 49 -7.03 9.19 -29.06
N GLU A 50 -7.24 9.05 -27.78
CA GLU A 50 -7.10 10.09 -26.76
C GLU A 50 -5.72 10.78 -26.83
N MET A 51 -4.63 10.00 -26.88
CA MET A 51 -3.28 10.54 -26.94
C MET A 51 -2.97 11.21 -28.27
N ARG A 52 -3.58 10.77 -29.35
CA ARG A 52 -3.48 11.43 -30.67
C ARG A 52 -4.12 12.82 -30.66
N VAL A 53 -5.12 13.04 -29.83
CA VAL A 53 -5.80 14.34 -29.70
C VAL A 53 -5.06 15.26 -28.70
N LEU A 54 -4.62 14.73 -27.57
CA LEU A 54 -4.09 15.52 -26.46
C LEU A 54 -2.59 15.81 -26.58
N LEU A 55 -1.78 14.85 -27.03
CA LEU A 55 -0.32 15.02 -27.14
C LEU A 55 0.11 16.14 -28.09
N PRO A 56 -0.50 16.34 -29.28
CA PRO A 56 -0.17 17.47 -30.14
C PRO A 56 -0.29 18.81 -29.44
N THR A 57 -1.29 18.98 -28.59
CA THR A 57 -1.51 20.21 -27.81
C THR A 57 -0.37 20.47 -26.83
N VAL A 58 0.13 19.43 -26.16
CA VAL A 58 1.21 19.54 -25.16
C VAL A 58 2.56 19.76 -25.82
N VAL A 59 2.82 19.07 -26.94
CA VAL A 59 4.09 19.18 -27.68
C VAL A 59 4.13 20.44 -28.52
N GLY A 60 2.99 21.12 -28.73
CA GLY A 60 2.90 22.31 -29.58
C GLY A 60 3.07 21.97 -31.07
N VAL A 61 2.50 20.85 -31.51
CA VAL A 61 2.56 20.37 -32.92
C VAL A 61 1.17 20.40 -33.50
N SER A 62 1.05 20.82 -34.75
CA SER A 62 -0.20 20.68 -35.48
C SER A 62 -0.41 19.24 -35.93
N PRO A 63 -1.60 18.63 -35.77
CA PRO A 63 -1.91 17.32 -36.34
C PRO A 63 -1.85 17.26 -37.87
N ILE A 64 -1.82 18.42 -38.53
CA ILE A 64 -1.72 18.56 -39.98
C ILE A 64 -0.25 18.47 -40.46
N ASP A 65 0.69 18.69 -39.57
CA ASP A 65 2.12 18.57 -39.84
C ASP A 65 2.48 17.10 -40.14
N SER A 66 3.13 16.85 -41.28
CA SER A 66 3.54 15.49 -41.68
C SER A 66 4.51 14.84 -40.69
N SER A 67 5.26 15.61 -39.91
CA SER A 67 6.23 15.15 -38.90
C SER A 67 5.67 15.06 -37.49
N TRP A 68 4.37 15.28 -37.29
CA TRP A 68 3.80 15.36 -35.95
C TRP A 68 3.99 14.07 -35.12
N GLN A 69 3.90 12.92 -35.77
CA GLN A 69 4.09 11.62 -35.07
C GLN A 69 5.53 11.41 -34.63
N GLU A 70 6.51 11.79 -35.46
CA GLU A 70 7.93 11.71 -35.12
C GLU A 70 8.27 12.62 -33.94
N ARG A 71 7.76 13.85 -33.95
CA ARG A 71 7.95 14.81 -32.85
C ARG A 71 7.34 14.36 -31.54
N ILE A 72 6.14 13.80 -31.59
CA ILE A 72 5.50 13.22 -30.40
C ILE A 72 6.29 12.01 -29.91
N THR A 73 6.74 11.14 -30.81
CA THR A 73 7.56 9.97 -30.44
C THR A 73 8.87 10.40 -29.79
N ALA A 74 9.54 11.40 -30.33
CA ALA A 74 10.75 11.96 -29.74
C ALA A 74 10.45 12.52 -28.32
N TYR A 75 9.40 13.33 -28.19
CA TYR A 75 8.97 13.85 -26.89
C TYR A 75 8.73 12.74 -25.85
N LEU A 76 8.03 11.68 -26.22
CA LEU A 76 7.74 10.57 -25.30
C LEU A 76 8.98 9.74 -24.97
N ASN A 77 9.93 9.60 -25.89
CA ASN A 77 11.19 8.91 -25.64
C ASN A 77 12.07 9.66 -24.63
N ASP A 78 12.02 10.99 -24.66
CA ASP A 78 12.77 11.84 -23.74
C ASP A 78 11.98 12.22 -22.48
N PHE A 79 10.73 11.79 -22.39
CA PHE A 79 9.87 12.12 -21.25
C PHE A 79 10.39 11.49 -19.97
N LEU A 80 10.67 12.33 -18.99
CA LEU A 80 11.08 11.97 -17.66
C LEU A 80 10.08 12.53 -16.67
N LEU A 81 9.52 11.67 -15.83
CA LEU A 81 8.68 12.08 -14.72
C LEU A 81 9.47 11.94 -13.43
N GLU A 82 9.77 13.08 -12.82
CA GLU A 82 10.43 13.14 -11.51
C GLU A 82 9.40 12.93 -10.40
N ILE A 83 9.65 11.95 -9.53
CA ILE A 83 8.77 11.65 -8.41
C ILE A 83 9.49 11.97 -7.11
N PRO A 84 9.12 13.08 -6.45
CA PRO A 84 9.68 13.45 -5.16
C PRO A 84 9.39 12.40 -4.09
N VAL A 85 10.14 12.42 -3.00
CA VAL A 85 9.98 11.51 -1.86
C VAL A 85 8.56 11.51 -1.28
N HIS A 86 7.94 12.66 -1.27
CA HIS A 86 6.55 12.81 -0.79
C HIS A 86 5.49 12.50 -1.85
N GLY A 87 5.91 11.95 -3.00
CA GLY A 87 5.03 11.67 -4.13
C GLY A 87 4.74 12.90 -4.99
N LEU A 88 3.99 12.69 -6.07
CA LEU A 88 3.58 13.73 -7.01
C LEU A 88 2.07 13.65 -7.23
N GLU A 89 1.40 14.80 -7.32
CA GLU A 89 -0.04 14.90 -7.54
C GLU A 89 -0.29 15.42 -8.95
N PHE A 90 -1.23 14.77 -9.65
CA PHE A 90 -1.68 15.15 -11.00
C PHE A 90 -3.10 15.70 -10.92
N ASP A 91 -3.31 16.89 -11.46
CA ASP A 91 -4.66 17.45 -11.64
C ASP A 91 -5.31 16.84 -12.88
N THR A 92 -6.14 15.86 -12.67
CA THR A 92 -6.92 15.19 -13.71
C THR A 92 -8.36 15.71 -13.80
N SER A 93 -8.61 16.91 -13.28
CA SER A 93 -9.90 17.59 -13.32
C SER A 93 -10.34 17.87 -14.74
N TYR A 94 -11.64 17.86 -14.94
CA TYR A 94 -12.23 18.14 -16.24
C TYR A 94 -13.52 18.96 -16.15
N VAL A 95 -13.90 19.57 -17.27
CA VAL A 95 -15.10 20.38 -17.42
C VAL A 95 -16.02 19.74 -18.45
N LEU A 96 -17.27 19.51 -18.06
CA LEU A 96 -18.36 19.18 -18.98
C LEU A 96 -19.06 20.49 -19.40
N ASP A 97 -19.04 20.78 -20.67
CA ASP A 97 -19.76 21.90 -21.28
C ASP A 97 -20.54 21.40 -22.49
N LEU A 98 -21.86 21.26 -22.31
CA LEU A 98 -22.77 20.82 -23.39
C LEU A 98 -22.82 21.80 -24.56
N GLY A 99 -22.41 23.04 -24.33
CA GLY A 99 -22.33 24.10 -25.36
C GLY A 99 -21.01 24.15 -26.12
N ASN A 100 -20.00 23.33 -25.75
CA ASN A 100 -18.70 23.35 -26.41
C ASN A 100 -18.79 22.88 -27.87
N PRO A 101 -18.52 23.77 -28.87
CA PRO A 101 -18.66 23.40 -30.27
C PRO A 101 -17.77 22.22 -30.72
N ALA A 102 -16.57 22.09 -30.11
CA ALA A 102 -15.62 21.04 -30.45
C ALA A 102 -16.10 19.64 -30.00
N LEU A 103 -16.91 19.56 -28.95
CA LEU A 103 -17.39 18.31 -28.36
C LEU A 103 -18.87 18.05 -28.69
N LYS A 104 -19.55 19.02 -29.28
CA LYS A 104 -21.01 19.01 -29.48
C LYS A 104 -21.50 17.75 -30.20
N SER A 105 -20.85 17.35 -31.27
CA SER A 105 -21.25 16.14 -32.06
C SER A 105 -21.25 14.89 -31.19
N ASN A 106 -20.21 14.69 -30.40
CA ASN A 106 -20.07 13.51 -29.53
C ASN A 106 -21.11 13.55 -28.38
N ILE A 107 -21.33 14.74 -27.80
CA ILE A 107 -22.31 14.96 -26.75
C ILE A 107 -23.73 14.70 -27.25
N ASP A 108 -24.08 15.19 -28.44
CA ASP A 108 -25.39 15.01 -29.07
C ASP A 108 -25.63 13.50 -29.38
N GLU A 109 -24.60 12.78 -29.84
CA GLU A 109 -24.67 11.34 -30.02
C GLU A 109 -24.91 10.60 -28.70
N LEU A 110 -24.20 10.98 -27.62
CA LEU A 110 -24.40 10.42 -26.28
C LEU A 110 -25.81 10.65 -25.77
N ILE A 111 -26.31 11.88 -25.92
CA ILE A 111 -27.71 12.24 -25.54
C ILE A 111 -28.70 11.40 -26.36
N GLY A 112 -28.46 11.20 -27.66
CA GLY A 112 -29.26 10.36 -28.53
C GLY A 112 -29.33 8.90 -28.05
N LYS A 113 -28.20 8.33 -27.63
CA LYS A 113 -28.10 7.00 -27.03
C LYS A 113 -28.87 6.90 -25.72
N LEU A 114 -28.77 7.93 -24.87
CA LEU A 114 -29.49 7.99 -23.58
C LEU A 114 -31.01 8.11 -23.77
N LYS A 115 -31.47 8.87 -24.78
CA LYS A 115 -32.89 8.96 -25.15
C LYS A 115 -33.43 7.60 -25.64
N LYS A 116 -32.69 6.90 -26.50
CA LYS A 116 -33.08 5.55 -26.97
C LYS A 116 -33.16 4.52 -25.86
N ALA A 117 -32.41 4.72 -24.78
CA ALA A 117 -32.39 3.85 -23.59
C ALA A 117 -33.41 4.27 -22.51
N ASP A 118 -34.37 5.17 -22.83
CA ASP A 118 -35.37 5.73 -21.90
C ASP A 118 -34.79 6.36 -20.62
N LYS A 119 -33.54 6.75 -20.65
CA LYS A 119 -32.85 7.42 -19.52
C LYS A 119 -33.03 8.95 -19.53
N ILE A 120 -33.45 9.49 -20.66
CA ILE A 120 -33.78 10.92 -20.86
C ILE A 120 -35.11 10.97 -21.64
N LYS A 121 -36.10 11.72 -21.15
CA LYS A 121 -37.38 11.95 -21.82
C LYS A 121 -37.49 13.39 -22.30
N ASN A 122 -37.76 14.29 -21.38
CA ASN A 122 -37.98 15.74 -21.65
C ASN A 122 -37.06 16.62 -20.83
N GLU A 123 -36.03 16.04 -20.21
CA GLU A 123 -35.10 16.75 -19.35
C GLU A 123 -34.29 17.76 -20.17
N THR A 124 -34.13 18.98 -19.62
CA THR A 124 -33.42 20.11 -20.22
C THR A 124 -32.57 20.82 -19.16
N GLY A 125 -31.66 21.66 -19.60
CA GLY A 125 -30.83 22.48 -18.70
C GLY A 125 -30.00 21.63 -17.71
N SER A 126 -30.09 21.97 -16.42
CA SER A 126 -29.28 21.36 -15.35
C SER A 126 -29.61 19.89 -15.11
N GLU A 127 -30.85 19.47 -15.35
CA GLU A 127 -31.24 18.05 -15.20
C GLU A 127 -30.57 17.17 -16.27
N LEU A 128 -30.57 17.64 -17.51
CA LEU A 128 -29.89 17.00 -18.61
C LEU A 128 -28.38 16.92 -18.36
N GLU A 129 -27.78 18.04 -17.91
CA GLU A 129 -26.35 18.07 -17.54
C GLU A 129 -26.02 17.05 -16.46
N ALA A 130 -26.85 16.89 -15.43
CA ALA A 130 -26.63 15.93 -14.35
C ALA A 130 -26.67 14.46 -14.84
N ILE A 131 -27.63 14.12 -15.72
CA ILE A 131 -27.77 12.77 -16.29
C ILE A 131 -26.57 12.46 -17.19
N VAL A 132 -26.20 13.40 -18.07
CA VAL A 132 -25.04 13.25 -18.95
C VAL A 132 -23.75 13.11 -18.12
N LEU A 133 -23.57 13.93 -17.09
CA LEU A 133 -22.42 13.85 -16.19
C LEU A 133 -22.35 12.50 -15.46
N LYS A 134 -23.49 11.99 -14.99
CA LYS A 134 -23.53 10.65 -14.37
C LYS A 134 -23.04 9.58 -15.34
N ARG A 135 -23.50 9.64 -16.58
CA ARG A 135 -23.05 8.67 -17.61
C ARG A 135 -21.58 8.83 -17.95
N ILE A 136 -21.07 10.06 -18.05
CA ILE A 136 -19.67 10.35 -18.32
C ILE A 136 -18.75 9.80 -17.22
N LYS A 137 -19.16 9.89 -15.96
CA LYS A 137 -18.40 9.31 -14.82
C LYS A 137 -18.32 7.78 -14.83
N GLU A 138 -19.20 7.11 -15.57
CA GLU A 138 -19.22 5.64 -15.75
C GLU A 138 -18.37 5.20 -16.94
N LEU A 139 -17.87 6.13 -17.79
CA LEU A 139 -17.06 5.83 -18.94
C LEU A 139 -15.64 5.46 -18.55
N ASP A 140 -15.00 4.65 -19.38
CA ASP A 140 -13.57 4.42 -19.30
C ASP A 140 -12.81 5.70 -19.64
N GLU A 141 -11.63 5.86 -19.05
CA GLU A 141 -10.73 6.98 -19.28
C GLU A 141 -10.39 7.19 -20.77
N THR A 142 -10.33 6.10 -21.53
CA THR A 142 -10.05 6.11 -22.98
C THR A 142 -11.18 6.70 -23.82
N GLU A 143 -12.38 6.85 -23.25
CA GLU A 143 -13.55 7.45 -23.91
C GLU A 143 -13.87 8.85 -23.38
N LEU A 144 -13.45 9.14 -22.15
CA LEU A 144 -13.79 10.38 -21.42
C LEU A 144 -13.41 11.63 -22.24
N TYR A 145 -12.26 11.64 -22.90
CA TYR A 145 -11.74 12.78 -23.68
C TYR A 145 -12.68 13.24 -24.79
N LYS A 146 -13.60 12.39 -25.25
CA LYS A 146 -14.57 12.72 -26.31
C LYS A 146 -15.66 13.68 -25.84
N TYR A 147 -15.87 13.79 -24.55
CA TYR A 147 -17.02 14.49 -23.97
C TYR A 147 -16.65 15.62 -23.02
N VAL A 148 -15.38 15.74 -22.65
CA VAL A 148 -14.92 16.70 -21.65
C VAL A 148 -13.68 17.44 -22.09
N THR A 149 -13.41 18.59 -21.46
CA THR A 149 -12.16 19.32 -21.60
C THR A 149 -11.36 19.17 -20.30
N PHE A 150 -10.15 18.63 -20.36
CA PHE A 150 -9.26 18.55 -19.21
C PHE A 150 -8.73 19.92 -18.81
N VAL A 151 -8.67 20.18 -17.50
CA VAL A 151 -8.17 21.43 -16.95
C VAL A 151 -6.64 21.52 -17.11
N ASN A 152 -5.94 20.43 -16.83
CA ASN A 152 -4.49 20.33 -16.95
C ASN A 152 -4.13 19.11 -17.81
N ILE A 153 -3.95 19.35 -19.11
CA ILE A 153 -3.61 18.27 -20.07
C ILE A 153 -2.24 17.66 -19.78
N PRO A 154 -1.15 18.41 -19.47
CA PRO A 154 0.13 17.85 -19.08
C PRO A 154 0.06 16.88 -17.91
N ASP A 155 -0.64 17.22 -16.85
CA ASP A 155 -0.82 16.35 -15.69
C ASP A 155 -1.63 15.10 -16.03
N TYR A 156 -2.67 15.26 -16.84
CA TYR A 156 -3.48 14.14 -17.31
C TYR A 156 -2.63 13.14 -18.11
N ILE A 157 -1.77 13.63 -19.02
CA ILE A 157 -0.86 12.79 -19.81
C ILE A 157 0.17 12.12 -18.90
N SER A 158 0.74 12.83 -17.93
CA SER A 158 1.70 12.30 -16.97
C SER A 158 1.10 11.16 -16.14
N TRP A 159 -0.13 11.33 -15.69
CA TRP A 159 -0.87 10.25 -15.02
C TRP A 159 -1.13 9.05 -15.93
N ARG A 160 -1.58 9.28 -17.18
CA ARG A 160 -1.80 8.18 -18.16
C ARG A 160 -0.50 7.43 -18.46
N TYR A 161 0.60 8.14 -18.47
CA TYR A 161 1.93 7.58 -18.59
C TYR A 161 2.29 6.65 -17.42
N CYS A 162 1.97 7.03 -16.18
CA CYS A 162 2.20 6.18 -15.02
C CYS A 162 1.48 4.83 -15.13
N LEU A 163 0.26 4.82 -15.70
CA LEU A 163 -0.52 3.59 -15.88
C LEU A 163 0.14 2.55 -16.81
N LEU A 164 1.08 2.96 -17.65
CA LEU A 164 1.81 2.08 -18.57
C LEU A 164 3.10 1.53 -17.99
N SER A 165 3.59 2.11 -16.89
CA SER A 165 4.85 1.73 -16.29
C SER A 165 4.71 0.44 -15.47
N SER A 166 5.55 -0.56 -15.74
CA SER A 166 5.63 -1.79 -14.94
C SER A 166 6.12 -1.56 -13.51
N LYS A 167 6.65 -0.37 -13.20
CA LYS A 167 7.08 0.02 -11.86
C LYS A 167 5.95 0.63 -11.02
N VAL A 168 4.79 0.89 -11.62
CA VAL A 168 3.65 1.55 -10.98
C VAL A 168 2.48 0.59 -10.84
N ALA A 169 1.95 0.43 -9.63
CA ALA A 169 0.68 -0.24 -9.40
C ALA A 169 -0.47 0.73 -9.64
N ASN A 170 -1.45 0.32 -10.44
CA ASN A 170 -2.62 1.15 -10.75
C ASN A 170 -3.58 1.31 -9.57
N LYS A 171 -3.49 0.42 -8.58
CA LYS A 171 -4.28 0.42 -7.34
C LYS A 171 -3.39 0.03 -6.17
N VAL A 172 -3.75 0.49 -4.99
CA VAL A 172 -3.05 0.16 -3.74
C VAL A 172 -2.99 -1.36 -3.49
N GLU A 173 -4.06 -2.08 -3.86
CA GLU A 173 -4.17 -3.54 -3.70
C GLU A 173 -3.14 -4.32 -4.55
N ASP A 174 -2.66 -3.69 -5.62
CA ASP A 174 -1.75 -4.31 -6.59
C ASP A 174 -0.26 -4.16 -6.22
N ILE A 175 0.05 -3.42 -5.15
CA ILE A 175 1.43 -3.11 -4.74
C ILE A 175 2.28 -4.37 -4.55
N ASN A 176 1.69 -5.44 -4.04
CA ASN A 176 2.40 -6.68 -3.73
C ASN A 176 2.36 -7.73 -4.86
N LYS A 177 1.75 -7.40 -6.01
CA LYS A 177 1.67 -8.33 -7.16
C LYS A 177 3.01 -8.57 -7.84
N SER A 178 3.95 -7.64 -7.75
CA SER A 178 5.28 -7.78 -8.34
C SER A 178 6.35 -7.09 -7.50
N VAL A 179 7.55 -7.69 -7.49
CA VAL A 179 8.74 -7.13 -6.83
C VAL A 179 9.21 -5.84 -7.52
N ASN A 180 8.93 -5.70 -8.82
CA ASN A 180 9.35 -4.55 -9.62
C ASN A 180 8.54 -3.27 -9.33
N ILE A 181 7.41 -3.39 -8.65
CA ILE A 181 6.57 -2.24 -8.31
C ILE A 181 7.28 -1.41 -7.25
N GLN A 182 7.56 -0.17 -7.60
CA GLN A 182 8.21 0.83 -6.74
C GLN A 182 7.23 1.93 -6.30
N PHE A 183 6.21 2.17 -7.10
CA PHE A 183 5.22 3.22 -6.91
C PHE A 183 3.79 2.68 -7.00
N TYR A 184 2.85 3.45 -6.52
CA TYR A 184 1.42 3.16 -6.70
C TYR A 184 0.61 4.43 -6.90
N LEU A 185 -0.50 4.30 -7.61
CA LEU A 185 -1.46 5.39 -7.81
C LEU A 185 -2.55 5.32 -6.75
N THR A 186 -2.98 6.48 -6.29
CA THR A 186 -4.07 6.63 -5.32
C THR A 186 -4.89 7.89 -5.64
N SER A 187 -6.20 7.78 -5.53
CA SER A 187 -7.11 8.91 -5.62
C SER A 187 -7.28 9.59 -4.25
N ASP A 188 -7.77 10.82 -4.23
CA ASP A 188 -8.07 11.53 -2.99
C ASP A 188 -9.04 10.77 -2.08
N SER A 189 -10.04 10.11 -2.66
CA SER A 189 -11.02 9.31 -1.92
C SER A 189 -10.38 8.08 -1.30
N GLU A 190 -9.54 7.35 -2.04
CA GLU A 190 -8.79 6.19 -1.53
C GLU A 190 -7.81 6.60 -0.45
N ARG A 191 -7.08 7.70 -0.64
CA ARG A 191 -6.14 8.23 0.36
C ARG A 191 -6.83 8.61 1.67
N LYS A 192 -7.99 9.27 1.59
CA LYS A 192 -8.81 9.58 2.77
C LYS A 192 -9.31 8.31 3.45
N ALA A 193 -9.76 7.32 2.67
CA ALA A 193 -10.19 6.02 3.19
C ALA A 193 -9.04 5.26 3.87
N LEU A 194 -7.86 5.20 3.24
CA LEU A 194 -6.65 4.58 3.82
C LEU A 194 -6.23 5.27 5.11
N LYS A 195 -6.21 6.62 5.12
CA LYS A 195 -5.88 7.38 6.33
C LYS A 195 -6.88 7.11 7.45
N ALA A 196 -8.18 7.09 7.13
CA ALA A 196 -9.23 6.76 8.10
C ALA A 196 -9.10 5.33 8.64
N ALA A 197 -8.83 4.35 7.76
CA ALA A 197 -8.60 2.96 8.13
C ALA A 197 -7.37 2.81 9.05
N ARG A 198 -6.25 3.47 8.72
CA ARG A 198 -5.04 3.47 9.56
C ARG A 198 -5.30 4.12 10.92
N THR A 199 -6.02 5.26 10.95
CA THR A 199 -6.39 5.93 12.20
C THR A 199 -7.27 5.04 13.06
N LYS A 200 -8.27 4.38 12.47
CA LYS A 200 -9.14 3.42 13.16
C LYS A 200 -8.32 2.27 13.75
N LEU A 201 -7.45 1.67 12.95
CA LEU A 201 -6.61 0.54 13.37
C LEU A 201 -5.69 0.93 14.55
N ARG A 202 -5.06 2.12 14.47
CA ARG A 202 -4.24 2.66 15.57
C ARG A 202 -5.09 2.90 16.83
N THR A 203 -6.30 3.42 16.68
CA THR A 203 -7.22 3.62 17.80
C THR A 203 -7.62 2.30 18.45
N ASP A 204 -7.89 1.27 17.66
CA ASP A 204 -8.23 -0.06 18.16
C ASP A 204 -7.03 -0.72 18.86
N ALA A 205 -5.81 -0.54 18.35
CA ALA A 205 -4.59 -0.97 19.00
C ALA A 205 -4.36 -0.25 20.33
N LEU A 206 -4.58 1.06 20.41
CA LEU A 206 -4.46 1.83 21.66
C LEU A 206 -5.50 1.42 22.72
N LYS A 207 -6.71 1.05 22.32
CA LYS A 207 -7.71 0.49 23.26
C LYS A 207 -7.20 -0.82 23.87
N LYS A 208 -6.72 -1.76 23.03
CA LYS A 208 -6.16 -3.02 23.50
C LYS A 208 -4.92 -2.82 24.37
N TYR A 209 -4.08 -1.83 24.06
CA TYR A 209 -2.96 -1.45 24.90
C TYR A 209 -3.42 -0.98 26.27
N THR A 210 -4.45 -0.14 26.34
CA THR A 210 -5.03 0.33 27.61
C THR A 210 -5.61 -0.83 28.42
N GLU A 211 -6.30 -1.77 27.78
CA GLU A 211 -6.80 -2.99 28.42
C GLU A 211 -5.66 -3.86 28.94
N LEU A 212 -4.58 -4.00 28.18
CA LEU A 212 -3.39 -4.75 28.55
C LEU A 212 -2.69 -4.17 29.78
N ILE A 213 -2.47 -2.84 29.82
CA ILE A 213 -1.81 -2.17 30.96
C ILE A 213 -2.67 -2.25 32.23
N ASN A 214 -3.97 -2.13 32.12
CA ASN A 214 -4.88 -2.18 33.24
C ASN A 214 -5.18 -3.63 33.70
N ASN A 215 -4.62 -4.62 33.02
CA ASN A 215 -4.81 -6.01 33.39
C ASN A 215 -4.02 -6.32 34.68
N PRO A 216 -4.65 -6.92 35.70
CA PRO A 216 -3.97 -7.27 36.94
C PRO A 216 -2.85 -8.32 36.75
N ASN A 217 -2.87 -9.05 35.64
CA ASN A 217 -1.83 -10.02 35.30
C ASN A 217 -0.69 -9.32 34.53
N SER A 218 0.33 -8.88 35.27
CA SER A 218 1.53 -8.22 34.69
C SER A 218 2.30 -9.12 33.72
N ALA A 219 2.18 -10.44 33.82
CA ALA A 219 2.84 -11.39 32.91
C ALA A 219 2.32 -11.27 31.46
N LEU A 220 1.13 -10.73 31.25
CA LEU A 220 0.61 -10.51 29.90
C LEU A 220 1.44 -9.47 29.13
N ILE A 221 1.85 -8.38 29.79
CA ILE A 221 2.71 -7.36 29.17
C ILE A 221 4.03 -8.01 28.75
N ASP A 222 4.64 -8.80 29.64
CA ASP A 222 5.87 -9.51 29.37
C ASP A 222 5.75 -10.46 28.17
N ASN A 223 4.67 -11.22 28.11
CA ASN A 223 4.40 -12.14 27.00
C ASN A 223 4.25 -11.40 25.65
N VAL A 224 3.56 -10.26 25.66
CA VAL A 224 3.42 -9.42 24.45
C VAL A 224 4.77 -8.88 24.02
N VAL A 225 5.56 -8.29 24.95
CA VAL A 225 6.90 -7.72 24.65
C VAL A 225 7.83 -8.79 24.07
N VAL A 226 7.90 -9.96 24.70
CA VAL A 226 8.70 -11.09 24.18
C VAL A 226 8.26 -11.49 22.76
N SER A 227 6.96 -11.44 22.49
CA SER A 227 6.40 -11.84 21.17
C SER A 227 6.53 -10.78 20.09
N THR A 228 6.94 -9.53 20.41
CA THR A 228 7.15 -8.49 19.39
C THR A 228 8.34 -8.79 18.48
N GLY A 229 9.35 -9.51 18.98
CA GLY A 229 10.64 -9.71 18.35
C GLY A 229 11.54 -8.48 18.38
N SER A 230 11.19 -7.45 19.18
CA SER A 230 11.99 -6.22 19.33
C SER A 230 13.10 -6.37 20.38
N VAL A 231 13.05 -7.41 21.20
CA VAL A 231 14.05 -7.73 22.24
C VAL A 231 14.91 -8.89 21.72
N GLY A 232 16.23 -8.76 21.83
CA GLY A 232 17.17 -9.71 21.24
C GLY A 232 17.43 -10.94 22.08
N ASP A 233 17.47 -10.82 23.42
CA ASP A 233 17.83 -11.90 24.32
C ASP A 233 17.17 -11.76 25.70
N TYR A 234 17.38 -12.79 26.55
CA TYR A 234 16.81 -12.84 27.89
C TYR A 234 17.39 -11.78 28.85
N LEU A 235 18.67 -11.43 28.72
CA LEU A 235 19.31 -10.47 29.61
C LEU A 235 18.78 -9.05 29.31
N GLU A 236 18.67 -8.70 28.05
CA GLU A 236 18.05 -7.45 27.60
C GLU A 236 16.61 -7.36 28.15
N PHE A 237 15.80 -8.41 27.98
CA PHE A 237 14.44 -8.45 28.47
C PHE A 237 14.35 -8.25 29.99
N MET A 238 15.23 -8.91 30.76
CA MET A 238 15.25 -8.80 32.22
C MET A 238 15.73 -7.43 32.72
N ALA A 239 16.53 -6.73 31.94
CA ALA A 239 17.00 -5.38 32.26
C ALA A 239 15.94 -4.29 31.98
N MET A 240 14.89 -4.61 31.22
CA MET A 240 13.85 -3.65 30.87
C MET A 240 12.99 -3.25 32.10
N THR A 241 12.86 -1.95 32.26
CA THR A 241 11.88 -1.38 33.22
C THR A 241 10.45 -1.51 32.67
N ALA A 242 9.46 -1.21 33.52
CA ALA A 242 8.05 -1.17 33.06
C ALA A 242 7.83 -0.12 31.97
N ASP A 243 8.54 1.02 32.05
CA ASP A 243 8.45 2.11 31.08
C ASP A 243 9.10 1.71 29.73
N ASP A 244 10.22 0.99 29.76
CA ASP A 244 10.86 0.46 28.54
C ASP A 244 9.92 -0.50 27.79
N LYS A 245 9.29 -1.42 28.53
CA LYS A 245 8.31 -2.37 27.96
C LYS A 245 7.12 -1.64 27.32
N GLN A 246 6.60 -0.61 27.99
CA GLN A 246 5.52 0.21 27.44
C GLN A 246 5.96 0.97 26.19
N SER A 247 7.18 1.52 26.19
CA SER A 247 7.74 2.22 25.02
C SER A 247 7.85 1.31 23.79
N VAL A 248 8.34 0.08 23.95
CA VAL A 248 8.40 -0.92 22.86
C VAL A 248 7.02 -1.21 22.29
N LEU A 249 6.00 -1.34 23.15
CA LEU A 249 4.63 -1.59 22.69
C LEU A 249 4.04 -0.40 21.95
N LEU A 250 4.28 0.83 22.41
CA LEU A 250 3.83 2.05 21.76
C LEU A 250 4.52 2.27 20.40
N GLU A 251 5.82 2.00 20.32
CA GLU A 251 6.56 2.04 19.05
C GLU A 251 6.00 1.02 18.04
N LEU A 252 5.66 -0.18 18.50
CA LEU A 252 5.02 -1.18 17.64
C LEU A 252 3.63 -0.72 17.17
N ILE A 253 2.83 -0.10 18.04
CA ILE A 253 1.51 0.45 17.70
C ILE A 253 1.63 1.56 16.65
N ASP A 254 2.65 2.40 16.75
CA ASP A 254 2.87 3.50 15.81
C ASP A 254 3.40 3.01 14.45
N SER A 255 4.26 2.00 14.45
CA SER A 255 4.85 1.42 13.23
C SER A 255 3.90 0.41 12.55
N ASP A 256 3.37 -0.55 13.30
CA ASP A 256 2.52 -1.64 12.81
C ASP A 256 1.42 -2.00 13.81
N PRO A 257 0.32 -1.22 13.89
CA PRO A 257 -0.77 -1.47 14.81
C PRO A 257 -1.47 -2.82 14.57
N GLN A 258 -1.45 -3.33 13.33
CA GLN A 258 -2.04 -4.63 13.00
C GLN A 258 -1.23 -5.78 13.62
N LYS A 259 0.09 -5.71 13.55
CA LYS A 259 0.98 -6.68 14.20
C LYS A 259 0.76 -6.70 15.71
N PHE A 260 0.66 -5.52 16.35
CA PHE A 260 0.37 -5.43 17.77
C PHE A 260 -0.96 -6.13 18.12
N ILE A 261 -2.05 -5.80 17.40
CA ILE A 261 -3.37 -6.43 17.61
C ILE A 261 -3.28 -7.95 17.45
N SER A 262 -2.60 -8.43 16.42
CA SER A 262 -2.46 -9.86 16.15
C SER A 262 -1.71 -10.61 17.26
N ILE A 263 -0.72 -9.95 17.89
CA ILE A 263 0.01 -10.53 19.03
C ILE A 263 -0.88 -10.60 20.26
N VAL A 264 -1.60 -9.51 20.60
CA VAL A 264 -2.45 -9.46 21.78
C VAL A 264 -3.63 -10.43 21.68
N ASP A 265 -4.20 -10.62 20.49
CA ASP A 265 -5.33 -11.52 20.24
C ASP A 265 -4.91 -12.99 20.03
N ASP A 266 -3.60 -13.29 20.06
CA ASP A 266 -3.13 -14.65 19.83
C ASP A 266 -3.49 -15.57 21.00
N LYS A 267 -4.29 -16.58 20.74
CA LYS A 267 -4.71 -17.59 21.71
C LYS A 267 -3.53 -18.36 22.35
N HIS A 268 -2.41 -18.40 21.66
CA HIS A 268 -1.20 -19.10 22.07
C HIS A 268 -0.08 -18.15 22.52
N LEU A 269 -0.41 -16.89 22.83
CA LEU A 269 0.55 -15.86 23.21
C LEU A 269 1.50 -16.31 24.33
N GLU A 270 0.95 -16.82 25.43
CA GLU A 270 1.72 -17.29 26.58
C GLU A 270 2.70 -18.42 26.18
N MET A 271 2.22 -19.37 25.38
CA MET A 271 3.05 -20.48 24.93
C MET A 271 4.16 -20.03 23.96
N LYS A 272 3.84 -19.11 23.04
CA LYS A 272 4.84 -18.52 22.13
C LYS A 272 5.89 -17.75 22.89
N ALA A 273 5.52 -16.91 23.83
CA ALA A 273 6.45 -16.18 24.69
C ALA A 273 7.36 -17.13 25.48
N LYS A 274 6.77 -18.18 26.05
CA LYS A 274 7.54 -19.22 26.78
C LYS A 274 8.56 -19.93 25.89
N ILE A 275 8.17 -20.34 24.68
CA ILE A 275 9.07 -20.94 23.69
C ILE A 275 10.20 -19.99 23.35
N THR A 276 9.90 -18.71 23.11
CA THR A 276 10.92 -17.68 22.81
C THR A 276 11.91 -17.51 23.97
N ILE A 277 11.42 -17.46 25.22
CA ILE A 277 12.27 -17.39 26.41
C ILE A 277 13.17 -18.63 26.50
N TYR A 278 12.64 -19.82 26.20
CA TYR A 278 13.44 -21.07 26.23
C TYR A 278 14.53 -21.08 25.14
N LEU A 279 14.24 -20.49 23.98
CA LEU A 279 15.26 -20.30 22.93
C LEU A 279 16.35 -19.33 23.40
N TRP A 280 16.00 -18.21 24.00
CA TRP A 280 16.97 -17.24 24.54
C TRP A 280 17.87 -17.85 25.65
N MET A 281 17.29 -18.70 26.51
CA MET A 281 18.02 -19.34 27.59
C MET A 281 18.72 -20.62 27.15
N ASN A 282 18.69 -20.96 25.86
CA ASN A 282 19.29 -22.19 25.32
C ASN A 282 18.83 -23.48 26.04
N ILE A 283 17.56 -23.49 26.48
CA ILE A 283 16.89 -24.72 26.98
C ILE A 283 16.49 -25.58 25.77
N ILE A 284 15.94 -24.93 24.77
CA ILE A 284 15.70 -25.44 23.42
C ILE A 284 16.47 -24.59 22.43
N ARG A 285 16.74 -25.08 21.25
CA ARG A 285 17.47 -24.31 20.24
C ARG A 285 16.89 -24.51 18.85
N GLN A 286 16.99 -23.49 18.03
CA GLN A 286 16.71 -23.58 16.60
C GLN A 286 17.99 -24.01 15.86
N LEU A 287 17.85 -24.95 14.93
CA LEU A 287 18.99 -25.38 14.13
C LEU A 287 19.42 -24.29 13.15
N PRO A 288 20.74 -24.11 12.90
CA PRO A 288 21.23 -23.11 11.96
C PRO A 288 20.61 -23.26 10.57
N ASN A 289 20.23 -22.15 9.97
CA ASN A 289 19.60 -22.08 8.64
C ASN A 289 18.31 -22.92 8.48
N SER A 290 17.64 -23.22 9.56
CA SER A 290 16.42 -24.01 9.59
C SER A 290 15.43 -23.41 10.59
N SER A 291 14.14 -23.68 10.41
CA SER A 291 13.10 -23.37 11.40
C SER A 291 12.89 -24.48 12.43
N ILE A 292 13.65 -25.57 12.33
CA ILE A 292 13.51 -26.74 13.20
C ILE A 292 13.99 -26.41 14.61
N ILE A 293 13.15 -26.72 15.60
CA ILE A 293 13.40 -26.51 17.01
C ILE A 293 13.68 -27.87 17.65
N VAL A 294 14.77 -27.97 18.41
CA VAL A 294 15.22 -29.18 19.09
C VAL A 294 15.51 -28.92 20.56
N ASP A 295 15.55 -29.94 21.37
CA ASP A 295 16.08 -29.87 22.73
C ASP A 295 17.57 -29.53 22.72
N ALA A 296 17.99 -28.53 23.47
CA ALA A 296 19.41 -28.14 23.50
C ALA A 296 20.29 -29.20 24.15
N SER A 297 19.75 -30.02 25.08
CA SER A 297 20.44 -31.09 25.77
C SER A 297 20.47 -32.39 24.96
N ASN A 298 19.46 -32.63 24.14
CA ASN A 298 19.35 -33.80 23.26
C ASN A 298 18.87 -33.37 21.84
N PRO A 299 19.78 -33.05 20.91
CA PRO A 299 19.42 -32.57 19.59
C PRO A 299 18.65 -33.56 18.71
N GLU A 300 18.64 -34.85 19.05
CA GLU A 300 17.83 -35.85 18.37
C GLU A 300 16.35 -35.73 18.71
N ASN A 301 16.02 -35.08 19.81
CA ASN A 301 14.64 -34.77 20.19
C ASN A 301 14.15 -33.53 19.45
N VAL A 302 13.48 -33.78 18.33
CA VAL A 302 12.86 -32.72 17.53
C VAL A 302 11.54 -32.30 18.18
N ILE A 303 11.44 -31.01 18.52
CA ILE A 303 10.27 -30.40 19.14
C ILE A 303 9.27 -29.96 18.07
N GLY A 304 9.75 -29.48 16.94
CA GLY A 304 8.92 -29.08 15.81
C GLY A 304 9.68 -28.45 14.66
N ASN A 305 9.06 -28.41 13.49
CA ASN A 305 9.64 -27.79 12.29
C ASN A 305 9.46 -26.25 12.28
N ASN A 306 8.64 -25.75 13.18
CA ASN A 306 8.33 -24.33 13.37
C ASN A 306 7.72 -24.11 14.76
N ILE A 307 7.44 -22.85 15.09
CA ILE A 307 6.89 -22.48 16.40
C ILE A 307 5.49 -23.07 16.66
N ASN A 308 4.66 -23.28 15.64
CA ASN A 308 3.32 -23.86 15.80
C ASN A 308 3.40 -25.36 16.13
N ASP A 309 4.35 -26.09 15.52
CA ASP A 309 4.60 -27.49 15.85
C ASP A 309 5.12 -27.59 17.28
N ALA A 310 6.00 -26.67 17.70
CA ALA A 310 6.49 -26.60 19.06
C ALA A 310 5.33 -26.36 20.07
N ILE A 311 4.40 -25.47 19.77
CA ILE A 311 3.19 -25.28 20.60
C ILE A 311 2.43 -26.60 20.77
N SER A 312 2.24 -27.32 19.68
CA SER A 312 1.57 -28.64 19.70
C SER A 312 2.34 -29.65 20.55
N TYR A 313 3.68 -29.66 20.46
CA TYR A 313 4.55 -30.51 21.28
C TYR A 313 4.40 -30.19 22.78
N PHE A 314 4.43 -28.91 23.16
CA PHE A 314 4.26 -28.44 24.53
C PHE A 314 2.88 -28.74 25.11
N SER A 315 1.86 -28.81 24.26
CA SER A 315 0.47 -29.07 24.64
C SER A 315 0.15 -30.56 24.72
N ASN A 316 1.03 -31.43 24.24
CA ASN A 316 0.80 -32.87 24.21
C ASN A 316 1.12 -33.51 25.58
N ASP A 317 0.14 -34.22 26.10
CA ASP A 317 0.23 -34.92 27.41
C ASP A 317 1.40 -35.89 27.48
N ASN A 318 1.76 -36.53 26.39
CA ASN A 318 2.89 -37.48 26.34
C ASN A 318 4.24 -36.81 26.60
N ASN A 319 4.35 -35.50 26.37
CA ASN A 319 5.58 -34.74 26.52
C ASN A 319 5.69 -34.01 27.87
N LYS A 320 4.70 -34.15 28.74
CA LYS A 320 4.64 -33.45 30.04
C LYS A 320 5.91 -33.66 30.91
N GLY A 321 6.51 -34.83 30.87
CA GLY A 321 7.75 -35.12 31.60
C GLY A 321 8.90 -34.24 31.15
N ILE A 322 9.17 -34.20 29.84
CA ILE A 322 10.23 -33.41 29.26
C ILE A 322 9.98 -31.92 29.48
N VAL A 323 8.73 -31.47 29.28
CA VAL A 323 8.35 -30.07 29.50
C VAL A 323 8.53 -29.69 30.97
N ALA A 324 8.29 -30.59 31.91
CA ALA A 324 8.55 -30.37 33.33
C ALA A 324 10.04 -30.21 33.65
N GLU A 325 10.91 -30.99 33.02
CA GLU A 325 12.37 -30.83 33.11
C GLU A 325 12.82 -29.47 32.58
N TRP A 326 12.33 -29.03 31.44
CA TRP A 326 12.63 -27.70 30.91
C TRP A 326 12.12 -26.58 31.83
N ASN A 327 10.94 -26.73 32.43
CA ASN A 327 10.43 -25.80 33.45
C ASN A 327 11.33 -25.74 34.70
N ALA A 328 11.86 -26.88 35.15
CA ALA A 328 12.79 -26.94 36.27
C ALA A 328 14.12 -26.25 35.92
N LYS A 329 14.67 -26.50 34.70
CA LYS A 329 15.86 -25.85 34.19
C LYS A 329 15.67 -24.34 34.08
N TYR A 330 14.53 -23.90 33.53
CA TYR A 330 14.16 -22.49 33.48
C TYR A 330 14.19 -21.82 34.86
N ARG A 331 13.57 -22.47 35.87
CA ARG A 331 13.54 -21.93 37.24
C ARG A 331 14.94 -21.86 37.85
N SER A 332 15.79 -22.85 37.61
CA SER A 332 17.15 -22.86 38.13
C SER A 332 18.04 -21.78 37.46
N LEU A 333 17.77 -21.40 36.22
CA LEU A 333 18.51 -20.36 35.51
C LEU A 333 17.98 -18.96 35.80
N LYS A 334 16.73 -18.84 36.26
CA LYS A 334 16.13 -17.56 36.63
C LYS A 334 16.61 -17.05 38.00
N GLY A 335 17.21 -17.89 38.82
CA GLY A 335 17.73 -17.61 40.17
C GLY A 335 16.67 -17.87 41.19
#